data_3007401baada5e9a653372cdc3c022b3
#
_entry.id   3007401baada5e9a653372cdc3c022b3
#
_cell.length_a   1.000
_cell.length_b   1.000
_cell.length_c   1.000
_cell.angle_alpha   90.00
_cell.angle_beta   90.00
_cell.angle_gamma   90.00
#
_symmetry.space_group_name_H-M   'P 1'
#
loop_
_entity.id
_entity.type
_entity.pdbx_description
1 polymer ?
#
loop_
_entity_poly.entity_id
_entity_poly.type
_entity_poly.pdbx_seq_one_letter_code
_entity_poly.pdbx_strand_id
1 'polypeptide(L)'
;MDLYDPQQVEHPCKLHHYSQFNNTQNLIRNFRQINYRNNAPWLHLPLHTIDTAPEESKPLLEDSVQNFGMIPNLHAVMAESPAVLEAYKALHGFFQKTSFDKDELTVVWQTINIEHECHYCVPAHTMIANMMSIDPAITEALRNRTAMPNAKLQALHNMTLSMTRNRGHIKDAEMDAFFAAGYAQRHMLEIALGLSQKVMSNYVNHFSQTPVDDAFAEFAWEGAKTA
;
A
#
# COMPACT_ATOMS: atom_id res chain seq x y z
N MET A 1 -5.43 11.26 41.85
CA MET A 1 -4.26 10.36 41.76
C MET A 1 -3.40 10.93 40.65
N ASP A 2 -2.57 11.89 41.05
CA ASP A 2 -1.68 12.63 40.17
C ASP A 2 -0.43 11.81 39.90
N LEU A 3 -0.13 11.53 38.65
CA LEU A 3 1.15 10.98 38.21
C LEU A 3 1.53 11.58 36.85
N TYR A 4 1.88 12.85 36.82
CA TYR A 4 2.76 13.38 35.79
C TYR A 4 3.49 14.61 36.32
N ASP A 5 4.79 14.44 36.60
CA ASP A 5 5.70 15.55 36.96
C ASP A 5 6.46 16.00 35.70
N PRO A 6 6.30 17.27 35.27
CA PRO A 6 6.90 17.79 34.03
C PRO A 6 8.36 18.26 34.15
N GLN A 7 9.08 18.00 35.25
CA GLN A 7 10.37 18.68 35.51
C GLN A 7 11.63 17.78 35.45
N GLN A 8 11.61 16.64 34.77
CA GLN A 8 12.86 15.87 34.62
C GLN A 8 13.09 15.43 33.17
N VAL A 9 13.45 16.32 32.25
CA VAL A 9 14.35 16.01 31.13
C VAL A 9 15.09 17.26 30.67
N GLU A 10 16.16 17.63 31.35
CA GLU A 10 17.20 18.48 30.77
C GLU A 10 18.37 17.58 30.31
N HIS A 11 18.51 17.40 29.00
CA HIS A 11 19.80 17.04 28.41
C HIS A 11 20.10 17.98 27.23
N PRO A 12 21.18 18.77 27.33
CA PRO A 12 21.58 19.66 26.25
C PRO A 12 22.23 18.86 25.12
N CYS A 13 21.56 18.80 23.97
CA CYS A 13 22.17 18.30 22.74
C CYS A 13 23.19 19.35 22.24
N LYS A 14 24.47 19.03 22.35
CA LYS A 14 25.56 19.87 21.80
C LYS A 14 25.51 19.85 20.29
N LEU A 15 25.09 20.96 19.70
CA LEU A 15 25.25 21.25 18.26
C LEU A 15 26.75 21.34 17.92
N HIS A 16 27.27 20.31 17.27
CA HIS A 16 28.57 20.38 16.58
C HIS A 16 28.34 20.87 15.16
N HIS A 17 29.09 21.87 14.78
CA HIS A 17 29.15 22.51 13.49
C HIS A 17 29.10 21.54 12.30
N TYR A 18 28.08 21.68 11.43
CA TYR A 18 28.08 21.20 10.06
C TYR A 18 28.21 22.41 9.12
N SER A 19 29.46 22.83 8.88
CA SER A 19 29.79 23.64 7.72
C SER A 19 30.55 22.73 6.72
N GLN A 20 30.06 22.71 5.49
CA GLN A 20 30.55 22.06 4.28
C GLN A 20 29.79 20.78 3.88
N PHE A 21 28.73 20.96 3.08
CA PHE A 21 28.38 20.04 1.99
C PHE A 21 27.52 20.77 0.94
N ASN A 22 28.20 21.53 0.08
CA ASN A 22 27.66 21.89 -1.23
C ASN A 22 27.89 20.69 -2.16
N ASN A 23 26.96 19.77 -2.24
CA ASN A 23 26.78 18.88 -3.39
C ASN A 23 25.45 18.12 -3.32
N THR A 24 24.35 18.84 -3.27
CA THR A 24 23.01 18.26 -3.14
C THR A 24 22.52 17.53 -4.41
N GLN A 25 23.15 17.77 -5.55
CA GLN A 25 22.71 17.14 -6.81
C GLN A 25 23.29 15.74 -7.05
N ASN A 26 24.40 15.37 -6.43
CA ASN A 26 24.97 14.03 -6.54
C ASN A 26 24.40 13.03 -5.51
N LEU A 27 23.82 13.50 -4.42
CA LEU A 27 23.17 12.65 -3.43
C LEU A 27 21.85 12.07 -3.93
N ILE A 28 21.08 12.82 -4.73
CA ILE A 28 19.78 12.38 -5.25
C ILE A 28 19.91 11.29 -6.32
N ARG A 29 21.02 11.26 -7.07
CA ARG A 29 21.29 10.21 -8.07
C ARG A 29 21.74 8.88 -7.47
N ASN A 30 22.36 8.88 -6.29
CA ASN A 30 22.82 7.65 -5.63
C ASN A 30 21.76 6.94 -4.79
N PHE A 31 20.63 7.58 -4.47
CA PHE A 31 19.52 6.90 -3.80
C PHE A 31 18.71 5.96 -4.71
N ARG A 32 18.90 6.02 -6.04
CA ARG A 32 18.20 5.13 -6.99
C ARG A 32 18.82 3.74 -7.16
N GLN A 33 19.94 3.45 -6.49
CA GLN A 33 20.57 2.12 -6.52
C GLN A 33 21.12 1.71 -5.15
N ILE A 34 20.34 1.79 -4.10
CA ILE A 34 20.61 0.89 -3.00
C ILE A 34 20.05 -0.46 -3.47
N ASN A 35 20.91 -1.24 -4.08
CA ASN A 35 20.69 -2.66 -4.30
C ASN A 35 20.56 -3.32 -2.91
N TYR A 36 19.36 -3.38 -2.34
CA TYR A 36 19.01 -4.29 -1.25
C TYR A 36 19.08 -5.76 -1.69
N ARG A 37 19.65 -6.00 -2.88
CA ARG A 37 19.77 -7.34 -3.43
C ARG A 37 20.94 -8.06 -2.76
N ASN A 38 20.60 -9.11 -2.08
CA ASN A 38 21.37 -10.33 -1.85
C ASN A 38 22.36 -10.42 -0.70
N ASN A 39 22.41 -9.55 0.30
CA ASN A 39 23.26 -9.78 1.48
C ASN A 39 22.71 -9.20 2.80
N ALA A 40 21.41 -9.31 3.04
CA ALA A 40 20.86 -9.10 4.37
C ALA A 40 20.59 -10.49 5.00
N PRO A 41 21.58 -11.12 5.64
CA PRO A 41 21.43 -12.49 6.17
C PRO A 41 20.44 -12.58 7.35
N TRP A 42 19.88 -11.47 7.78
CA TRP A 42 19.01 -11.31 8.95
C TRP A 42 17.52 -11.19 8.62
N LEU A 43 17.12 -10.97 7.37
CA LEU A 43 15.72 -10.98 6.96
C LEU A 43 15.51 -11.98 5.84
N HIS A 44 15.04 -13.15 6.20
CA HIS A 44 14.57 -14.17 5.26
C HIS A 44 13.17 -14.60 5.70
N LEU A 45 12.15 -14.08 5.02
CA LEU A 45 10.77 -14.48 5.25
C LEU A 45 10.42 -15.60 4.27
N PRO A 46 10.10 -16.79 4.77
CA PRO A 46 9.75 -17.92 3.90
C PRO A 46 8.37 -17.71 3.25
N LEU A 47 8.16 -18.35 2.10
CA LEU A 47 6.83 -18.55 1.56
C LEU A 47 6.23 -19.80 2.23
N HIS A 48 5.43 -19.58 3.27
CA HIS A 48 4.81 -20.68 3.99
C HIS A 48 3.76 -21.41 3.14
N THR A 49 3.77 -22.72 3.27
CA THR A 49 2.64 -23.60 2.92
C THR A 49 1.82 -23.87 4.17
N ILE A 50 0.68 -24.56 4.05
CA ILE A 50 -0.10 -25.01 5.21
C ILE A 50 0.78 -25.87 6.16
N ASP A 51 1.65 -26.72 5.61
CA ASP A 51 2.48 -27.63 6.39
C ASP A 51 3.62 -26.91 7.15
N THR A 52 4.15 -25.84 6.56
CA THR A 52 5.33 -25.12 7.13
C THR A 52 4.96 -23.91 7.97
N ALA A 53 3.70 -23.46 7.90
CA ALA A 53 3.23 -22.30 8.63
C ALA A 53 3.12 -22.55 10.15
N PRO A 54 3.26 -21.50 10.99
CA PRO A 54 2.84 -21.56 12.37
C PRO A 54 1.41 -22.10 12.52
N GLU A 55 1.14 -22.86 13.58
CA GLU A 55 -0.16 -23.53 13.77
C GLU A 55 -1.34 -22.57 13.68
N GLU A 56 -1.21 -21.38 14.27
CA GLU A 56 -2.27 -20.36 14.26
C GLU A 56 -2.50 -19.74 12.88
N SER A 57 -1.52 -19.83 11.97
CA SER A 57 -1.63 -19.34 10.58
C SER A 57 -2.27 -20.35 9.62
N LYS A 58 -2.26 -21.64 9.96
CA LYS A 58 -2.78 -22.70 9.08
C LYS A 58 -4.23 -22.47 8.67
N PRO A 59 -5.18 -22.19 9.59
CA PRO A 59 -6.57 -21.91 9.21
C PRO A 59 -6.71 -20.68 8.32
N LEU A 60 -5.84 -19.68 8.51
CA LEU A 60 -5.85 -18.46 7.69
C LEU A 60 -5.37 -18.73 6.26
N LEU A 61 -4.41 -19.65 6.08
CA LEU A 61 -3.96 -20.09 4.75
C LEU A 61 -4.98 -21.01 4.08
N GLU A 62 -5.64 -21.91 4.83
CA GLU A 62 -6.73 -22.73 4.33
C GLU A 62 -7.89 -21.87 3.79
N ASP A 63 -8.27 -20.81 4.54
CA ASP A 63 -9.24 -19.83 4.09
C ASP A 63 -8.75 -19.09 2.81
N SER A 64 -7.44 -18.88 2.66
CA SER A 64 -6.91 -18.30 1.43
C SER A 64 -7.09 -19.25 0.24
N VAL A 65 -6.84 -20.54 0.42
CA VAL A 65 -7.09 -21.56 -0.63
C VAL A 65 -8.58 -21.61 -1.00
N GLN A 66 -9.48 -21.53 -0.01
CA GLN A 66 -10.91 -21.55 -0.29
C GLN A 66 -11.39 -20.34 -1.09
N ASN A 67 -10.87 -19.15 -0.78
CA ASN A 67 -11.32 -17.91 -1.41
C ASN A 67 -10.63 -17.59 -2.73
N PHE A 68 -9.36 -18.01 -2.92
CA PHE A 68 -8.55 -17.64 -4.07
C PHE A 68 -8.11 -18.85 -4.94
N GLY A 69 -8.41 -20.08 -4.49
CA GLY A 69 -7.93 -21.29 -5.16
C GLY A 69 -6.43 -21.57 -4.97
N MET A 70 -5.72 -20.69 -4.25
CA MET A 70 -4.29 -20.77 -3.98
C MET A 70 -3.94 -20.02 -2.70
N ILE A 71 -2.71 -20.15 -2.23
CA ILE A 71 -2.12 -19.27 -1.22
C ILE A 71 -1.35 -18.18 -1.96
N PRO A 72 -1.84 -16.90 -2.00
CA PRO A 72 -1.04 -15.82 -2.56
C PRO A 72 0.29 -15.67 -1.82
N ASN A 73 1.38 -15.41 -2.51
CA ASN A 73 2.71 -15.29 -1.91
C ASN A 73 2.76 -14.22 -0.79
N LEU A 74 1.97 -13.15 -0.90
CA LEU A 74 1.79 -12.18 0.20
C LEU A 74 1.24 -12.85 1.46
N HIS A 75 0.23 -13.72 1.34
CA HIS A 75 -0.33 -14.44 2.48
C HIS A 75 0.67 -15.46 3.03
N ALA A 76 1.41 -16.12 2.15
CA ALA A 76 2.48 -17.04 2.53
C ALA A 76 3.57 -16.36 3.36
N VAL A 77 3.98 -15.15 2.97
CA VAL A 77 4.94 -14.32 3.75
C VAL A 77 4.34 -13.86 5.07
N MET A 78 3.10 -13.34 5.05
CA MET A 78 2.44 -12.83 6.26
C MET A 78 2.13 -13.93 7.28
N ALA A 79 2.06 -15.19 6.84
CA ALA A 79 1.80 -16.33 7.71
C ALA A 79 2.89 -16.56 8.77
N GLU A 80 4.09 -16.00 8.62
CA GLU A 80 5.11 -15.96 9.68
C GLU A 80 4.59 -15.30 10.97
N SER A 81 3.65 -14.36 10.83
CA SER A 81 2.95 -13.73 11.95
C SER A 81 1.43 -13.87 11.78
N PRO A 82 0.79 -14.80 12.52
CA PRO A 82 -0.66 -15.02 12.43
C PRO A 82 -1.46 -13.75 12.61
N ALA A 83 -1.08 -12.88 13.56
CA ALA A 83 -1.75 -11.61 13.81
C ALA A 83 -1.69 -10.65 12.61
N VAL A 84 -0.57 -10.64 11.86
CA VAL A 84 -0.44 -9.80 10.66
C VAL A 84 -1.32 -10.32 9.53
N LEU A 85 -1.32 -11.63 9.29
CA LEU A 85 -2.16 -12.23 8.25
C LEU A 85 -3.65 -12.06 8.55
N GLU A 86 -4.06 -12.29 9.80
CA GLU A 86 -5.44 -12.11 10.24
C GLU A 86 -5.89 -10.65 10.09
N ALA A 87 -5.09 -9.69 10.59
CA ALA A 87 -5.39 -8.27 10.47
C ALA A 87 -5.48 -7.82 9.01
N TYR A 88 -4.56 -8.27 8.15
CA TYR A 88 -4.60 -7.96 6.73
C TYR A 88 -5.89 -8.46 6.05
N LYS A 89 -6.26 -9.73 6.30
CA LYS A 89 -7.49 -10.32 5.76
C LYS A 89 -8.74 -9.61 6.28
N ALA A 90 -8.75 -9.26 7.57
CA ALA A 90 -9.86 -8.50 8.16
C ALA A 90 -10.00 -7.10 7.54
N LEU A 91 -8.90 -6.35 7.40
CA LEU A 91 -8.90 -5.03 6.77
C LEU A 91 -9.36 -5.11 5.31
N HIS A 92 -8.92 -6.12 4.56
CA HIS A 92 -9.38 -6.36 3.19
C HIS A 92 -10.90 -6.59 3.14
N GLY A 93 -11.42 -7.46 3.98
CA GLY A 93 -12.86 -7.74 4.06
C GLY A 93 -13.68 -6.54 4.52
N PHE A 94 -13.17 -5.71 5.44
CA PHE A 94 -13.85 -4.47 5.85
C PHE A 94 -13.86 -3.43 4.73
N PHE A 95 -12.75 -3.27 4.00
CA PHE A 95 -12.69 -2.31 2.91
C PHE A 95 -13.65 -2.67 1.77
N GLN A 96 -13.82 -3.95 1.45
CA GLN A 96 -14.81 -4.42 0.47
C GLN A 96 -16.27 -4.13 0.87
N LYS A 97 -16.55 -3.91 2.17
CA LYS A 97 -17.88 -3.59 2.71
C LYS A 97 -18.13 -2.08 2.86
N THR A 98 -17.22 -1.25 2.41
CA THR A 98 -17.39 0.21 2.42
C THR A 98 -18.47 0.65 1.45
N SER A 99 -18.79 1.93 1.45
CA SER A 99 -19.80 2.49 0.55
C SER A 99 -19.32 2.72 -0.88
N PHE A 100 -18.06 2.46 -1.17
CA PHE A 100 -17.49 2.53 -2.51
C PHE A 100 -18.04 1.45 -3.42
N ASP A 101 -18.34 1.80 -4.66
CA ASP A 101 -18.60 0.82 -5.70
C ASP A 101 -17.29 0.12 -6.16
N LYS A 102 -17.42 -0.87 -7.05
CA LYS A 102 -16.27 -1.66 -7.51
C LYS A 102 -15.19 -0.83 -8.21
N ASP A 103 -15.59 0.20 -8.97
CA ASP A 103 -14.67 1.08 -9.68
C ASP A 103 -13.93 1.98 -8.67
N GLU A 104 -14.66 2.52 -7.70
CA GLU A 104 -14.12 3.34 -6.61
C GLU A 104 -13.16 2.54 -5.70
N LEU A 105 -13.51 1.29 -5.32
CA LEU A 105 -12.60 0.38 -4.60
C LEU A 105 -11.29 0.19 -5.36
N THR A 106 -11.38 -0.05 -6.68
CA THR A 106 -10.21 -0.23 -7.55
C THR A 106 -9.36 1.03 -7.60
N VAL A 107 -9.98 2.21 -7.72
CA VAL A 107 -9.28 3.50 -7.72
C VAL A 107 -8.50 3.69 -6.41
N VAL A 108 -9.12 3.46 -5.25
CA VAL A 108 -8.43 3.61 -3.96
C VAL A 108 -7.26 2.65 -3.85
N TRP A 109 -7.48 1.34 -4.07
CA TRP A 109 -6.41 0.33 -3.95
C TRP A 109 -5.23 0.62 -4.88
N GLN A 110 -5.52 0.84 -6.16
CA GLN A 110 -4.45 0.99 -7.16
C GLN A 110 -3.75 2.34 -7.05
N THR A 111 -4.42 3.41 -6.64
CA THR A 111 -3.76 4.69 -6.36
C THR A 111 -2.68 4.51 -5.31
N ILE A 112 -2.97 3.81 -4.21
CA ILE A 112 -2.02 3.59 -3.13
C ILE A 112 -0.90 2.65 -3.57
N ASN A 113 -1.24 1.54 -4.25
CA ASN A 113 -0.25 0.58 -4.75
C ASN A 113 0.77 1.22 -5.69
N ILE A 114 0.29 2.08 -6.60
CA ILE A 114 1.09 2.76 -7.61
C ILE A 114 1.92 3.88 -6.99
N GLU A 115 1.35 4.61 -6.02
CA GLU A 115 2.11 5.64 -5.30
C GLU A 115 3.24 5.04 -4.48
N HIS A 116 3.02 3.89 -3.85
CA HIS A 116 4.06 3.15 -3.14
C HIS A 116 4.96 2.32 -4.07
N GLU A 117 4.72 2.32 -5.38
CA GLU A 117 5.51 1.55 -6.36
C GLU A 117 5.60 0.05 -6.02
N CYS A 118 4.51 -0.53 -5.54
CA CYS A 118 4.49 -1.92 -5.10
C CYS A 118 4.44 -2.88 -6.30
N HIS A 119 5.59 -3.47 -6.63
CA HIS A 119 5.77 -4.42 -7.73
C HIS A 119 4.87 -5.67 -7.67
N TYR A 120 4.43 -6.04 -6.46
CA TYR A 120 3.52 -7.17 -6.23
C TYR A 120 2.05 -6.75 -6.29
N CYS A 121 1.70 -5.66 -5.58
CA CYS A 121 0.29 -5.30 -5.42
C CYS A 121 -0.32 -4.70 -6.69
N VAL A 122 0.47 -4.01 -7.53
CA VAL A 122 -0.06 -3.46 -8.79
C VAL A 122 -0.53 -4.57 -9.74
N PRO A 123 0.27 -5.60 -10.09
CA PRO A 123 -0.21 -6.71 -10.90
C PRO A 123 -1.36 -7.49 -10.25
N ALA A 124 -1.29 -7.81 -8.96
CA ALA A 124 -2.35 -8.52 -8.26
C ALA A 124 -3.71 -7.80 -8.36
N HIS A 125 -3.74 -6.49 -8.07
CA HIS A 125 -4.97 -5.70 -8.17
C HIS A 125 -5.39 -5.39 -9.62
N THR A 126 -4.49 -5.48 -10.61
CA THR A 126 -4.87 -5.44 -12.02
C THR A 126 -5.64 -6.69 -12.40
N MET A 127 -5.18 -7.88 -11.98
CA MET A 127 -5.93 -9.12 -12.17
C MET A 127 -7.31 -9.06 -11.47
N ILE A 128 -7.35 -8.61 -10.21
CA ILE A 128 -8.61 -8.47 -9.46
C ILE A 128 -9.58 -7.54 -10.20
N ALA A 129 -9.10 -6.40 -10.72
CA ALA A 129 -9.92 -5.47 -11.49
C ALA A 129 -10.51 -6.14 -12.73
N ASN A 130 -9.73 -6.96 -13.46
CA ASN A 130 -10.24 -7.73 -14.61
C ASN A 130 -11.31 -8.75 -14.18
N MET A 131 -11.09 -9.46 -13.08
CA MET A 131 -12.09 -10.40 -12.53
C MET A 131 -13.39 -9.69 -12.11
N MET A 132 -13.30 -8.47 -11.60
CA MET A 132 -14.45 -7.62 -11.23
C MET A 132 -15.10 -6.96 -12.44
N SER A 133 -14.59 -7.16 -13.65
CA SER A 133 -15.05 -6.50 -14.89
C SER A 133 -15.04 -4.96 -14.74
N ILE A 134 -13.93 -4.42 -14.26
CA ILE A 134 -13.67 -2.99 -14.21
C ILE A 134 -13.34 -2.49 -15.62
N ASP A 135 -13.79 -1.28 -15.97
CA ASP A 135 -13.44 -0.66 -17.25
C ASP A 135 -11.89 -0.57 -17.37
N PRO A 136 -11.31 -1.16 -18.42
CA PRO A 136 -9.86 -1.09 -18.66
C PRO A 136 -9.31 0.35 -18.66
N ALA A 137 -10.10 1.34 -19.07
CA ALA A 137 -9.70 2.75 -19.04
C ALA A 137 -9.33 3.23 -17.62
N ILE A 138 -9.98 2.70 -16.57
CA ILE A 138 -9.66 3.00 -15.17
C ILE A 138 -8.29 2.42 -14.80
N THR A 139 -8.09 1.13 -15.07
CA THR A 139 -6.83 0.45 -14.70
C THR A 139 -5.64 0.99 -15.48
N GLU A 140 -5.81 1.30 -16.76
CA GLU A 140 -4.79 1.91 -17.60
C GLU A 140 -4.44 3.32 -17.15
N ALA A 141 -5.44 4.16 -16.84
CA ALA A 141 -5.21 5.50 -16.32
C ALA A 141 -4.37 5.46 -15.03
N LEU A 142 -4.70 4.57 -14.09
CA LEU A 142 -3.96 4.40 -12.85
C LEU A 142 -2.53 3.92 -13.13
N ARG A 143 -2.36 2.83 -13.87
CA ARG A 143 -1.03 2.22 -14.16
C ARG A 143 -0.09 3.19 -14.87
N ASN A 144 -0.62 4.05 -15.75
CA ASN A 144 0.15 5.01 -16.53
C ASN A 144 0.19 6.41 -15.87
N ARG A 145 -0.45 6.60 -14.70
CA ARG A 145 -0.53 7.89 -13.99
C ARG A 145 -1.12 9.00 -14.88
N THR A 146 -2.13 8.67 -15.67
CA THR A 146 -2.86 9.62 -16.53
C THR A 146 -4.21 10.00 -15.90
N ALA A 147 -4.93 10.92 -16.53
CA ALA A 147 -6.24 11.37 -16.05
C ALA A 147 -7.26 10.22 -16.03
N MET A 148 -8.08 10.19 -15.00
CA MET A 148 -9.18 9.22 -14.88
C MET A 148 -10.28 9.50 -15.91
N PRO A 149 -11.06 8.46 -16.32
CA PRO A 149 -12.05 8.60 -17.38
C PRO A 149 -13.22 9.53 -17.04
N ASN A 150 -13.45 9.86 -15.78
CA ASN A 150 -14.48 10.81 -15.36
C ASN A 150 -14.04 11.63 -14.14
N ALA A 151 -14.70 12.78 -13.95
CA ALA A 151 -14.36 13.77 -12.93
C ALA A 151 -14.55 13.22 -11.48
N LYS A 152 -15.55 12.36 -11.26
CA LYS A 152 -15.80 11.79 -9.93
C LYS A 152 -14.65 10.87 -9.50
N LEU A 153 -14.25 9.93 -10.35
CA LEU A 153 -13.10 9.05 -10.08
C LEU A 153 -11.79 9.83 -10.01
N GLN A 154 -11.64 10.91 -10.80
CA GLN A 154 -10.48 11.78 -10.69
C GLN A 154 -10.39 12.46 -9.32
N ALA A 155 -11.51 12.92 -8.77
CA ALA A 155 -11.54 13.51 -7.43
C ALA A 155 -11.19 12.48 -6.34
N LEU A 156 -11.68 11.24 -6.46
CA LEU A 156 -11.33 10.14 -5.56
C LEU A 156 -9.83 9.80 -5.64
N HIS A 157 -9.30 9.67 -6.86
CA HIS A 157 -7.88 9.44 -7.08
C HIS A 157 -7.03 10.55 -6.44
N ASN A 158 -7.36 11.82 -6.68
CA ASN A 158 -6.62 12.96 -6.14
C ASN A 158 -6.66 12.99 -4.62
N MET A 159 -7.82 12.75 -4.00
CA MET A 159 -7.96 12.70 -2.54
C MET A 159 -7.16 11.55 -1.95
N THR A 160 -7.26 10.34 -2.53
CA THR A 160 -6.50 9.17 -2.09
C THR A 160 -4.98 9.42 -2.19
N LEU A 161 -4.53 10.02 -3.28
CA LEU A 161 -3.14 10.36 -3.51
C LEU A 161 -2.63 11.40 -2.50
N SER A 162 -3.43 12.45 -2.24
CA SER A 162 -3.11 13.48 -1.25
C SER A 162 -3.02 12.88 0.16
N MET A 163 -3.99 12.05 0.57
CA MET A 163 -3.95 11.36 1.87
C MET A 163 -2.71 10.48 2.02
N THR A 164 -2.33 9.77 0.96
CA THR A 164 -1.16 8.88 0.96
C THR A 164 0.14 9.68 1.10
N ARG A 165 0.33 10.70 0.27
CA ARG A 165 1.56 11.52 0.23
C ARG A 165 1.75 12.37 1.46
N ASN A 166 0.66 12.99 1.93
CA ASN A 166 0.69 13.98 3.00
C ASN A 166 0.35 13.39 4.38
N ARG A 167 0.28 12.07 4.51
CA ARG A 167 0.00 11.38 5.79
C ARG A 167 -1.29 11.88 6.45
N GLY A 168 -2.35 12.10 5.64
CA GLY A 168 -3.64 12.59 6.11
C GLY A 168 -3.75 14.10 6.30
N HIS A 169 -2.70 14.88 6.05
CA HIS A 169 -2.78 16.34 6.05
C HIS A 169 -3.34 16.82 4.70
N ILE A 170 -4.62 17.16 4.69
CA ILE A 170 -5.36 17.56 3.49
C ILE A 170 -5.60 19.05 3.50
N LYS A 171 -5.45 19.71 2.35
CA LYS A 171 -5.76 21.13 2.17
C LYS A 171 -7.25 21.33 1.99
N ASP A 172 -7.79 22.47 2.47
CA ASP A 172 -9.22 22.80 2.35
C ASP A 172 -9.72 22.71 0.90
N ALA A 173 -8.96 23.24 -0.06
CA ALA A 173 -9.32 23.19 -1.48
C ALA A 173 -9.41 21.75 -2.05
N GLU A 174 -8.62 20.81 -1.52
CA GLU A 174 -8.69 19.39 -1.91
C GLU A 174 -9.94 18.73 -1.32
N MET A 175 -10.30 19.07 -0.08
CA MET A 175 -11.56 18.62 0.56
C MET A 175 -12.77 19.18 -0.16
N ASP A 176 -12.79 20.47 -0.49
CA ASP A 176 -13.88 21.11 -1.21
C ASP A 176 -14.11 20.46 -2.58
N ALA A 177 -13.04 20.21 -3.33
CA ALA A 177 -13.13 19.54 -4.63
C ALA A 177 -13.67 18.09 -4.51
N PHE A 178 -13.26 17.35 -3.47
CA PHE A 178 -13.72 16.00 -3.21
C PHE A 178 -15.22 15.96 -2.87
N PHE A 179 -15.67 16.85 -2.01
CA PHE A 179 -17.08 16.93 -1.63
C PHE A 179 -17.95 17.45 -2.79
N ALA A 180 -17.45 18.42 -3.58
CA ALA A 180 -18.12 18.91 -4.78
C ALA A 180 -18.31 17.81 -5.85
N ALA A 181 -17.45 16.80 -5.89
CA ALA A 181 -17.57 15.64 -6.76
C ALA A 181 -18.65 14.62 -6.29
N GLY A 182 -19.31 14.89 -5.16
CA GLY A 182 -20.41 14.07 -4.61
C GLY A 182 -20.00 13.06 -3.55
N TYR A 183 -18.77 13.10 -3.05
CA TYR A 183 -18.34 12.29 -1.92
C TYR A 183 -18.78 12.93 -0.59
N ALA A 184 -18.83 12.13 0.47
CA ALA A 184 -19.20 12.55 1.82
C ALA A 184 -18.05 12.28 2.81
N GLN A 185 -18.16 12.82 4.03
CA GLN A 185 -17.14 12.65 5.08
C GLN A 185 -16.78 11.19 5.36
N ARG A 186 -17.75 10.27 5.29
CA ARG A 186 -17.49 8.83 5.49
C ARG A 186 -16.47 8.28 4.50
N HIS A 187 -16.47 8.76 3.24
CA HIS A 187 -15.52 8.26 2.24
C HIS A 187 -14.07 8.62 2.58
N MET A 188 -13.84 9.70 3.32
CA MET A 188 -12.49 10.00 3.85
C MET A 188 -12.03 8.95 4.87
N LEU A 189 -12.93 8.49 5.75
CA LEU A 189 -12.63 7.40 6.70
C LEU A 189 -12.42 6.08 5.97
N GLU A 190 -13.19 5.82 4.94
CA GLU A 190 -13.09 4.63 4.11
C GLU A 190 -11.80 4.61 3.28
N ILE A 191 -11.32 5.76 2.77
CA ILE A 191 -9.98 5.87 2.17
C ILE A 191 -8.90 5.54 3.22
N ALA A 192 -9.03 6.05 4.45
CA ALA A 192 -8.08 5.76 5.52
C ALA A 192 -8.03 4.26 5.87
N LEU A 193 -9.17 3.56 5.81
CA LEU A 193 -9.25 2.10 5.97
C LEU A 193 -8.49 1.38 4.84
N GLY A 194 -8.75 1.75 3.58
CA GLY A 194 -8.05 1.22 2.42
C GLY A 194 -6.54 1.49 2.48
N LEU A 195 -6.15 2.69 2.91
CA LEU A 195 -4.74 3.06 3.11
C LEU A 195 -4.09 2.18 4.18
N SER A 196 -4.75 1.94 5.31
CA SER A 196 -4.23 1.08 6.38
C SER A 196 -3.94 -0.33 5.88
N GLN A 197 -4.85 -0.92 5.11
CA GLN A 197 -4.67 -2.22 4.48
C GLN A 197 -3.49 -2.20 3.50
N LYS A 198 -3.42 -1.18 2.63
CA LYS A 198 -2.41 -1.13 1.56
C LYS A 198 -1.02 -0.79 2.08
N VAL A 199 -0.89 0.08 3.08
CA VAL A 199 0.40 0.33 3.75
C VAL A 199 0.96 -0.98 4.29
N MET A 200 0.15 -1.77 5.00
CA MET A 200 0.58 -3.07 5.52
C MET A 200 1.08 -3.98 4.39
N SER A 201 0.29 -4.22 3.35
CA SER A 201 0.66 -5.13 2.27
C SER A 201 1.82 -4.63 1.42
N ASN A 202 1.84 -3.33 1.06
CA ASN A 202 2.90 -2.78 0.24
C ASN A 202 4.25 -2.83 0.97
N TYR A 203 4.27 -2.49 2.27
CA TYR A 203 5.51 -2.49 3.05
C TYR A 203 6.02 -3.92 3.27
N VAL A 204 5.13 -4.87 3.59
CA VAL A 204 5.53 -6.29 3.66
C VAL A 204 6.16 -6.72 2.34
N ASN A 205 5.51 -6.48 1.20
CA ASN A 205 6.04 -6.87 -0.11
C ASN A 205 7.37 -6.19 -0.44
N HIS A 206 7.59 -4.95 0.01
CA HIS A 206 8.85 -4.23 -0.23
C HIS A 206 10.00 -4.83 0.56
N PHE A 207 9.86 -4.99 1.88
CA PHE A 207 10.98 -5.47 2.68
C PHE A 207 11.23 -6.98 2.54
N SER A 208 10.18 -7.78 2.31
CA SER A 208 10.31 -9.22 2.06
C SER A 208 10.67 -9.56 0.62
N GLN A 209 10.59 -8.58 -0.30
CA GLN A 209 10.76 -8.80 -1.74
C GLN A 209 9.88 -9.95 -2.26
N THR A 210 8.62 -9.97 -1.82
CA THR A 210 7.65 -11.02 -2.16
C THR A 210 7.65 -11.26 -3.67
N PRO A 211 7.94 -12.48 -4.16
CA PRO A 211 7.86 -12.78 -5.58
C PRO A 211 6.42 -12.66 -6.06
N VAL A 212 6.23 -12.14 -7.27
CA VAL A 212 4.91 -12.07 -7.90
C VAL A 212 4.44 -13.49 -8.19
N ASP A 213 3.18 -13.81 -7.86
CA ASP A 213 2.59 -15.10 -8.20
C ASP A 213 2.47 -15.26 -9.74
N ASP A 214 2.63 -16.47 -10.24
CA ASP A 214 2.50 -16.78 -11.67
C ASP A 214 1.14 -16.31 -12.23
N ALA A 215 0.09 -16.39 -11.42
CA ALA A 215 -1.25 -15.92 -11.78
C ALA A 215 -1.32 -14.41 -12.07
N PHE A 216 -0.38 -13.62 -11.57
CA PHE A 216 -0.32 -12.16 -11.77
C PHE A 216 0.75 -11.74 -12.78
N ALA A 217 1.56 -12.69 -13.27
CA ALA A 217 2.77 -12.39 -14.06
C ALA A 217 2.47 -11.63 -15.36
N GLU A 218 1.34 -11.92 -16.01
CA GLU A 218 0.93 -11.22 -17.24
C GLU A 218 0.64 -9.71 -17.00
N PHE A 219 0.34 -9.32 -15.76
CA PHE A 219 0.07 -7.94 -15.35
C PHE A 219 1.29 -7.24 -14.76
N ALA A 220 2.50 -7.80 -14.92
CA ALA A 220 3.73 -7.19 -14.41
C ALA A 220 3.79 -5.68 -14.67
N TRP A 221 4.39 -4.94 -13.73
CA TRP A 221 4.45 -3.49 -13.78
C TRP A 221 5.81 -2.99 -13.32
N GLU A 222 6.49 -2.26 -14.21
CA GLU A 222 7.84 -1.73 -13.98
C GLU A 222 7.85 -0.23 -13.64
N GLY A 223 6.71 0.31 -13.23
CA GLY A 223 6.50 1.74 -13.03
C GLY A 223 5.70 2.36 -14.19
N ALA A 224 5.19 3.58 -13.97
CA ALA A 224 4.54 4.33 -15.04
C ALA A 224 5.57 4.66 -16.12
N LYS A 225 5.23 4.42 -17.37
CA LYS A 225 6.07 4.85 -18.50
C LYS A 225 6.15 6.38 -18.47
N THR A 226 7.34 6.91 -18.20
CA THR A 226 7.58 8.35 -18.36
C THR A 226 7.48 8.67 -19.84
N ALA A 227 6.49 9.52 -20.19
CA ALA A 227 6.37 10.09 -21.53
C ALA A 227 7.54 11.04 -21.83
#